data_95a2b7f3729dabe27ee47f1f6e785938
#
_entry.id   95a2b7f3729dabe27ee47f1f6e785938
#
_cell.length_a   1.000
_cell.length_b   1.000
_cell.length_c   1.000
_cell.angle_alpha   90.00
_cell.angle_beta   90.00
_cell.angle_gamma   90.00
#
_symmetry.space_group_name_H-M   'P 1'
#
loop_
_entity.id
_entity.type
_entity.pdbx_description
1 polymer ?
#
loop_
_entity_poly.entity_id
_entity_poly.type
_entity_poly.pdbx_seq_one_letter_code
_entity_poly.pdbx_strand_id
1 'polypeptide(L)'
;MIARLLIDYFVEKDIEFNPLGSFTQEKGEEVSAQADESFLICKPTGITPDLSIEVVFNSGGKRKLTRYQALEVPAVWFWEDGVFALYHLRSHAYEKIGQIEVLPGLDINLLSRCLLMASRVEAVKEFRRGISGV
;
A
#
# COMPACT_ATOMS: atom_id res chain seq x y z
N MET A 1 10.17 -3.15 4.61
CA MET A 1 9.49 -3.27 5.92
C MET A 1 7.98 -3.14 5.82
N ILE A 2 7.47 -2.24 4.99
CA ILE A 2 6.01 -2.09 4.81
C ILE A 2 5.37 -3.41 4.38
N ALA A 3 5.93 -4.06 3.36
CA ALA A 3 5.41 -5.33 2.88
C ALA A 3 5.39 -6.40 3.95
N ARG A 4 6.43 -6.47 4.77
CA ARG A 4 6.53 -7.46 5.86
C ARG A 4 5.39 -7.30 6.86
N LEU A 5 5.11 -6.06 7.27
CA LEU A 5 4.05 -5.80 8.24
C LEU A 5 2.68 -6.07 7.62
N LEU A 6 2.48 -5.68 6.37
CA LEU A 6 1.22 -5.96 5.69
C LEU A 6 0.96 -7.44 5.51
N ILE A 7 1.99 -8.23 5.19
CA ILE A 7 1.85 -9.69 5.09
C ILE A 7 1.44 -10.28 6.44
N ASP A 8 2.04 -9.84 7.52
CA ASP A 8 1.64 -10.27 8.86
C ASP A 8 0.16 -9.93 9.12
N TYR A 9 -0.29 -8.75 8.69
CA TYR A 9 -1.69 -8.35 8.82
C TYR A 9 -2.62 -9.27 8.01
N PHE A 10 -2.29 -9.54 6.75
CA PHE A 10 -3.10 -10.41 5.90
C PHE A 10 -3.25 -11.80 6.51
N VAL A 11 -2.15 -12.36 6.99
CA VAL A 11 -2.14 -13.70 7.60
C VAL A 11 -2.98 -13.71 8.88
N GLU A 12 -2.81 -12.73 9.74
CA GLU A 12 -3.57 -12.65 11.00
C GLU A 12 -5.08 -12.51 10.77
N LYS A 13 -5.47 -11.80 9.72
CA LYS A 13 -6.88 -11.54 9.43
C LYS A 13 -7.48 -12.50 8.40
N ASP A 14 -6.74 -13.52 8.00
CA ASP A 14 -7.17 -14.50 6.99
C ASP A 14 -7.61 -13.83 5.67
N ILE A 15 -6.84 -12.82 5.26
CA ILE A 15 -7.08 -12.13 4.00
C ILE A 15 -6.16 -12.73 2.94
N GLU A 16 -6.74 -13.34 1.91
CA GLU A 16 -5.94 -13.84 0.79
C GLU A 16 -5.26 -12.70 0.06
N PHE A 17 -4.01 -12.89 -0.27
CA PHE A 17 -3.21 -11.88 -0.95
C PHE A 17 -2.22 -12.53 -1.88
N ASN A 18 -1.77 -11.76 -2.87
CA ASN A 18 -0.68 -12.15 -3.74
C ASN A 18 0.26 -10.95 -3.90
N PRO A 19 1.46 -11.00 -3.30
CA PRO A 19 2.39 -9.90 -3.44
C PRO A 19 2.98 -9.93 -4.85
N LEU A 20 2.96 -8.78 -5.51
CA LEU A 20 3.53 -8.60 -6.84
C LEU A 20 4.93 -7.96 -6.76
N GLY A 21 5.36 -7.60 -5.55
CA GLY A 21 6.65 -7.00 -5.29
C GLY A 21 6.80 -5.64 -5.94
N SER A 22 8.00 -5.36 -6.41
CA SER A 22 8.28 -4.16 -7.19
C SER A 22 7.75 -4.42 -8.60
N PHE A 23 6.58 -3.89 -8.87
CA PHE A 23 5.80 -4.22 -10.05
C PHE A 23 5.75 -3.05 -11.02
N THR A 24 6.12 -3.32 -12.29
CA THR A 24 5.96 -2.36 -13.37
C THR A 24 4.72 -2.72 -14.14
N GLN A 25 3.77 -1.80 -14.20
CA GLN A 25 2.53 -1.97 -14.93
C GLN A 25 2.53 -1.01 -16.13
N GLU A 26 2.14 -1.52 -17.30
CA GLU A 26 2.13 -0.75 -18.53
C GLU A 26 0.77 -0.81 -19.19
N LYS A 27 0.38 0.31 -19.81
CA LYS A 27 -0.79 0.40 -20.65
C LYS A 27 -0.37 1.05 -21.97
N GLY A 28 -0.11 0.20 -22.98
CA GLY A 28 0.49 0.67 -24.23
C GLY A 28 1.96 1.06 -24.02
N GLU A 29 2.50 1.84 -24.95
CA GLU A 29 3.89 2.29 -24.89
C GLU A 29 4.07 3.60 -24.11
N GLU A 30 2.96 4.29 -23.81
CA GLU A 30 3.01 5.65 -23.28
C GLU A 30 2.80 5.76 -21.79
N VAL A 31 2.20 4.74 -21.16
CA VAL A 31 1.86 4.80 -19.74
C VAL A 31 2.46 3.63 -19.00
N SER A 32 3.30 3.93 -18.03
CA SER A 32 3.83 2.92 -17.11
C SER A 32 3.91 3.51 -15.72
N ALA A 33 3.77 2.65 -14.72
CA ALA A 33 4.00 2.98 -13.33
C ALA A 33 4.71 1.82 -12.65
N GLN A 34 5.68 2.15 -11.80
CA GLN A 34 6.41 1.17 -11.01
C GLN A 34 6.26 1.50 -9.55
N ALA A 35 5.60 0.62 -8.82
CA ALA A 35 5.45 0.71 -7.37
C ALA A 35 6.58 -0.06 -6.68
N ASP A 36 6.97 0.37 -5.49
CA ASP A 36 7.93 -0.37 -4.67
C ASP A 36 7.33 -1.68 -4.18
N GLU A 37 6.05 -1.67 -3.83
CA GLU A 37 5.28 -2.85 -3.43
C GLU A 37 3.90 -2.79 -4.04
N SER A 38 3.37 -3.95 -4.44
CA SER A 38 2.02 -4.06 -4.96
C SER A 38 1.39 -5.37 -4.50
N PHE A 39 0.08 -5.36 -4.30
CA PHE A 39 -0.66 -6.52 -3.82
C PHE A 39 -1.96 -6.71 -4.58
N LEU A 40 -2.26 -7.97 -4.89
CA LEU A 40 -3.62 -8.41 -5.17
C LEU A 40 -4.24 -8.79 -3.81
N ILE A 41 -5.47 -8.35 -3.57
CA ILE A 41 -6.17 -8.60 -2.31
C ILE A 41 -7.44 -9.39 -2.61
N CYS A 42 -7.59 -10.54 -1.95
CA CYS A 42 -8.71 -11.47 -2.13
C CYS A 42 -8.81 -12.03 -3.56
N LYS A 43 -7.71 -12.00 -4.30
CA LYS A 43 -7.64 -12.54 -5.66
C LYS A 43 -6.37 -13.37 -5.82
N PRO A 44 -6.47 -14.58 -6.35
CA PRO A 44 -5.26 -15.41 -6.58
C PRO A 44 -4.44 -14.94 -7.77
N THR A 45 -5.08 -14.34 -8.77
CA THR A 45 -4.42 -13.87 -9.99
C THR A 45 -5.03 -12.55 -10.46
N GLY A 46 -4.27 -11.80 -11.21
CA GLY A 46 -4.72 -10.55 -11.80
C GLY A 46 -3.55 -9.77 -12.38
N ILE A 47 -3.87 -8.83 -13.25
CA ILE A 47 -2.88 -7.97 -13.89
C ILE A 47 -2.76 -6.64 -13.17
N THR A 48 -3.89 -6.12 -12.68
CA THR A 48 -3.94 -4.82 -12.00
C THR A 48 -3.89 -5.04 -10.50
N PRO A 49 -2.90 -4.47 -9.79
CA PRO A 49 -2.87 -4.53 -8.33
C PRO A 49 -4.10 -3.85 -7.72
N ASP A 50 -4.54 -4.36 -6.58
CA ASP A 50 -5.57 -3.68 -5.77
C ASP A 50 -4.97 -2.55 -4.94
N LEU A 51 -3.70 -2.68 -4.59
CA LEU A 51 -2.96 -1.71 -3.79
C LEU A 51 -1.55 -1.58 -4.32
N SER A 52 -1.11 -0.35 -4.55
CA SER A 52 0.28 -0.04 -4.88
C SER A 52 0.83 0.92 -3.84
N ILE A 53 2.06 0.71 -3.42
CA ILE A 53 2.73 1.50 -2.39
C ILE A 53 4.06 1.98 -2.92
N GLU A 54 4.32 3.27 -2.77
CA GLU A 54 5.62 3.88 -3.10
C GLU A 54 6.21 4.56 -1.88
N VAL A 55 7.51 4.34 -1.70
CA VAL A 55 8.31 5.10 -0.75
C VAL A 55 8.86 6.29 -1.52
N VAL A 56 8.56 7.49 -1.06
CA VAL A 56 8.92 8.73 -1.75
C VAL A 56 10.07 9.39 -1.01
N PHE A 57 11.18 9.59 -1.71
CA PHE A 57 12.36 10.25 -1.14
C PHE A 57 12.43 11.73 -1.53
N ASN A 58 11.78 12.10 -2.62
CA ASN A 58 11.71 13.48 -3.09
C ASN A 58 10.25 13.87 -3.27
N SER A 59 9.96 15.16 -3.14
CA SER A 59 8.61 15.66 -3.42
C SER A 59 8.22 15.31 -4.86
N GLY A 60 6.97 14.96 -5.10
CA GLY A 60 6.49 14.66 -6.44
C GLY A 60 5.75 13.34 -6.59
N GLY A 61 5.56 12.60 -5.49
CA GLY A 61 4.77 11.36 -5.54
C GLY A 61 3.37 11.59 -6.11
N LYS A 62 2.76 12.71 -5.76
CA LYS A 62 1.43 13.08 -6.23
C LYS A 62 1.34 13.18 -7.76
N ARG A 63 2.43 13.52 -8.44
CA ARG A 63 2.46 13.59 -9.91
C ARG A 63 2.27 12.22 -10.55
N LYS A 64 2.65 11.17 -9.85
CA LYS A 64 2.55 9.80 -10.35
C LYS A 64 1.11 9.28 -10.32
N LEU A 65 0.20 9.94 -9.60
CA LEU A 65 -1.20 9.52 -9.54
C LEU A 65 -1.85 9.48 -10.92
N THR A 66 -1.47 10.37 -11.83
CA THR A 66 -1.99 10.36 -13.20
C THR A 66 -1.68 9.03 -13.89
N ARG A 67 -0.49 8.49 -13.67
CA ARG A 67 -0.09 7.20 -14.25
C ARG A 67 -0.89 6.05 -13.65
N TYR A 68 -1.04 6.03 -12.33
CA TYR A 68 -1.81 5.00 -11.64
C TYR A 68 -3.29 5.06 -12.04
N GLN A 69 -3.82 6.27 -12.26
CA GLN A 69 -5.19 6.46 -12.72
C GLN A 69 -5.40 5.84 -14.10
N ALA A 70 -4.46 6.05 -15.03
CA ALA A 70 -4.54 5.45 -16.36
C ALA A 70 -4.49 3.91 -16.30
N LEU A 71 -3.82 3.36 -15.29
CA LEU A 71 -3.72 1.93 -15.06
C LEU A 71 -4.85 1.38 -14.18
N GLU A 72 -5.72 2.25 -13.70
CA GLU A 72 -6.91 1.89 -12.90
C GLU A 72 -6.60 1.16 -11.59
N VAL A 73 -5.51 1.52 -10.92
CA VAL A 73 -5.15 0.97 -9.61
C VAL A 73 -6.06 1.59 -8.54
N PRO A 74 -6.86 0.79 -7.81
CA PRO A 74 -7.86 1.34 -6.89
C PRO A 74 -7.27 2.11 -5.70
N ALA A 75 -6.20 1.60 -5.11
CA ALA A 75 -5.59 2.21 -3.93
C ALA A 75 -4.10 2.44 -4.16
N VAL A 76 -3.65 3.66 -3.90
CA VAL A 76 -2.25 4.05 -3.99
C VAL A 76 -1.84 4.74 -2.71
N TRP A 77 -0.81 4.25 -2.06
CA TRP A 77 -0.28 4.83 -0.83
C TRP A 77 1.13 5.34 -1.07
N PHE A 78 1.40 6.54 -0.60
CA PHE A 78 2.76 7.08 -0.57
C PHE A 78 3.24 7.17 0.87
N TRP A 79 4.44 6.66 1.10
CA TRP A 79 5.14 6.82 2.37
C TRP A 79 6.24 7.85 2.17
N GLU A 80 6.06 9.02 2.76
CA GLU A 80 6.97 10.15 2.61
C GLU A 80 7.17 10.84 3.94
N ASP A 81 8.42 11.00 4.34
CA ASP A 81 8.80 11.69 5.59
C ASP A 81 8.08 11.15 6.83
N GLY A 82 7.92 9.84 6.91
CA GLY A 82 7.29 9.20 8.06
C GLY A 82 5.78 9.32 8.12
N VAL A 83 5.14 9.69 7.01
CA VAL A 83 3.69 9.87 6.94
C VAL A 83 3.15 9.15 5.70
N PHE A 84 1.99 8.50 5.87
CA PHE A 84 1.26 7.96 4.73
C PHE A 84 0.33 9.01 4.13
N ALA A 85 0.36 9.09 2.80
CA ALA A 85 -0.66 9.77 2.03
C ALA A 85 -1.46 8.69 1.30
N LEU A 86 -2.73 8.56 1.62
CA LEU A 86 -3.60 7.50 1.13
C LEU A 86 -4.51 8.06 0.04
N TYR A 87 -4.53 7.41 -1.10
CA TYR A 87 -5.38 7.81 -2.23
C TYR A 87 -6.24 6.63 -2.68
N HIS A 88 -7.49 6.92 -3.00
CA HIS A 88 -8.41 5.93 -3.54
C HIS A 88 -9.03 6.45 -4.83
N LEU A 89 -9.07 5.59 -5.85
CA LEU A 89 -9.60 5.96 -7.16
C LEU A 89 -11.11 6.06 -7.11
N ARG A 90 -11.63 7.24 -7.46
CA ARG A 90 -13.04 7.48 -7.67
C ARG A 90 -13.34 7.44 -9.18
N SER A 91 -14.53 7.82 -9.58
CA SER A 91 -14.96 7.72 -10.97
C SER A 91 -14.05 8.46 -11.96
N HIS A 92 -13.49 9.59 -11.55
CA HIS A 92 -12.72 10.47 -12.45
C HIS A 92 -11.32 10.82 -11.94
N ALA A 93 -11.01 10.59 -10.68
CA ALA A 93 -9.73 10.99 -10.10
C ALA A 93 -9.48 10.31 -8.76
N TYR A 94 -8.24 10.34 -8.30
CA TYR A 94 -7.91 9.91 -6.94
C TYR A 94 -8.37 10.94 -5.93
N GLU A 95 -8.99 10.46 -4.87
CA GLU A 95 -9.32 11.24 -3.69
C GLU A 95 -8.35 10.91 -2.58
N LYS A 96 -7.79 11.93 -1.94
CA LYS A 96 -6.99 11.72 -0.73
C LYS A 96 -7.93 11.40 0.42
N ILE A 97 -7.70 10.28 1.09
CA ILE A 97 -8.57 9.78 2.14
C ILE A 97 -7.84 9.75 3.47
N GLY A 98 -8.59 9.87 4.56
CA GLY A 98 -8.04 9.81 5.92
C GLY A 98 -8.09 8.43 6.53
N GLN A 99 -8.89 7.53 5.96
CA GLN A 99 -9.04 6.16 6.43
C GLN A 99 -8.85 5.19 5.28
N ILE A 100 -8.25 4.04 5.57
CA ILE A 100 -8.01 3.02 4.56
C ILE A 100 -9.34 2.37 4.16
N GLU A 101 -9.62 2.33 2.85
CA GLU A 101 -10.81 1.68 2.31
C GLU A 101 -10.52 0.27 1.81
N VAL A 102 -9.35 0.04 1.23
CA VAL A 102 -8.99 -1.27 0.67
C VAL A 102 -8.79 -2.33 1.75
N LEU A 103 -8.39 -1.92 2.94
CA LEU A 103 -8.19 -2.77 4.12
C LEU A 103 -8.80 -2.07 5.33
N PRO A 104 -10.13 -2.03 5.44
CA PRO A 104 -10.80 -1.17 6.42
C PRO A 104 -10.48 -1.49 7.89
N GLY A 105 -10.05 -2.69 8.17
CA GLY A 105 -9.65 -3.08 9.53
C GLY A 105 -8.23 -2.74 9.92
N LEU A 106 -7.42 -2.23 8.99
CA LEU A 106 -6.03 -1.92 9.27
C LEU A 106 -5.91 -0.56 9.97
N ASP A 107 -5.21 -0.55 11.09
CA ASP A 107 -4.87 0.68 11.82
C ASP A 107 -3.63 1.32 11.19
N ILE A 108 -3.82 2.38 10.42
CA ILE A 108 -2.73 3.06 9.74
C ILE A 108 -1.78 3.75 10.74
N ASN A 109 -2.28 4.17 11.89
CA ASN A 109 -1.43 4.79 12.91
C ASN A 109 -0.49 3.78 13.52
N LEU A 110 -0.97 2.57 13.77
CA LEU A 110 -0.12 1.46 14.24
C LEU A 110 0.97 1.14 13.22
N LEU A 111 0.58 1.01 11.95
CA LEU A 111 1.54 0.73 10.88
C LEU A 111 2.61 1.82 10.80
N SER A 112 2.20 3.08 10.80
CA SER A 112 3.12 4.23 10.74
C SER A 112 4.08 4.25 11.91
N ARG A 113 3.57 4.03 13.13
CA ARG A 113 4.38 4.01 14.34
C ARG A 113 5.44 2.92 14.29
N CYS A 114 5.05 1.72 13.86
CA CYS A 114 5.98 0.60 13.76
C CYS A 114 7.05 0.83 12.69
N LEU A 115 6.69 1.45 11.58
CA LEU A 115 7.66 1.75 10.52
C LEU A 115 8.73 2.76 10.97
N LEU A 116 8.42 3.59 11.96
CA LEU A 116 9.36 4.58 12.49
C LEU A 116 10.25 4.04 13.61
N MET A 117 10.03 2.82 14.06
CA MET A 117 10.85 2.21 15.11
C MET A 117 12.23 1.87 14.58
N ALA A 118 13.27 2.11 15.41
CA ALA A 118 14.66 1.84 15.04
C ALA A 118 14.92 0.33 14.91
N SER A 119 14.34 -0.46 15.79
CA SER A 119 14.50 -1.92 15.77
C SER A 119 13.43 -2.56 14.92
N ARG A 120 13.85 -3.27 13.87
CA ARG A 120 12.92 -4.02 13.02
C ARG A 120 12.26 -5.18 13.77
N VAL A 121 13.00 -5.83 14.65
CA VAL A 121 12.45 -6.92 15.46
C VAL A 121 11.35 -6.40 16.38
N GLU A 122 11.62 -5.30 17.07
CA GLU A 122 10.63 -4.70 17.95
C GLU A 122 9.42 -4.16 17.16
N ALA A 123 9.65 -3.62 15.98
CA ALA A 123 8.58 -3.15 15.10
C ALA A 123 7.62 -4.28 14.73
N VAL A 124 8.17 -5.44 14.34
CA VAL A 124 7.35 -6.61 13.99
C VAL A 124 6.57 -7.11 15.21
N LYS A 125 7.21 -7.19 16.35
CA LYS A 125 6.56 -7.63 17.60
C LYS A 125 5.42 -6.68 17.99
N GLU A 126 5.68 -5.39 17.95
CA GLU A 126 4.69 -4.37 18.31
C GLU A 126 3.50 -4.42 17.35
N PHE A 127 3.78 -4.55 16.06
CA PHE A 127 2.72 -4.63 15.06
C PHE A 127 1.85 -5.87 15.26
N ARG A 128 2.48 -7.02 15.50
CA ARG A 128 1.75 -8.27 15.75
C ARG A 128 0.85 -8.16 16.98
N ARG A 129 1.34 -7.54 18.05
CA ARG A 129 0.52 -7.30 19.24
C ARG A 129 -0.69 -6.44 18.91
N GLY A 130 -0.47 -5.37 18.14
CA GLY A 130 -1.54 -4.44 17.80
C GLY A 130 -2.62 -5.03 16.90
N ILE A 131 -2.24 -5.89 15.97
CA ILE A 131 -3.20 -6.49 15.04
C ILE A 131 -3.89 -7.73 15.58
N SER A 132 -3.40 -8.33 16.64
CA SER A 132 -4.01 -9.54 17.21
C SER A 132 -5.41 -9.29 17.80
N GLY A 133 -5.78 -8.04 18.01
CA GLY A 133 -7.11 -7.68 18.51
C GLY A 133 -7.30 -7.88 20.00
N VAL A 134 -6.21 -8.03 20.71
CA VAL A 134 -6.26 -8.29 22.16
C VAL A 134 -5.69 -7.12 22.93
#